data_86a39043350b10f166dce7bc97e5c32b
#
_entry.id   86a39043350b10f166dce7bc97e5c32b
#
_cell.length_a   1.000
_cell.length_b   1.000
_cell.length_c   1.000
_cell.angle_alpha   90.00
_cell.angle_beta   90.00
_cell.angle_gamma   90.00
#
_symmetry.space_group_name_H-M   'P 1'
#
loop_
_entity.id
_entity.type
_entity.pdbx_description
1 polymer ?
#
loop_
_entity_poly.entity_id
_entity_poly.type
_entity_poly.pdbx_seq_one_letter_code
_entity_poly.pdbx_strand_id
1 'polypeptide(L)'
;MANTIIMSKYQGLGNDYLILDPKKNQVQLQGKKIALLCQRGFGLGADGVLYGPVEIDGKLGVRIFNADGSESAISGNGVRIFAKYLMDNGYITEKKFDIETMSGTIHVECLNSRATEFKVNIGKPSFISSDIPVSGEVREVIKENFVFHGKEYKATCLTVGNPHCIIFTDNVSAEAVKNLGPYVENADEFPERMNLQICRQVDKGNLEIEIWERGSGYTK
;
A
#
# COMPACT_ATOMS: atom_id res chain seq x y z
N MET A 1 8.51 -25.09 -26.00
CA MET A 1 8.24 -25.50 -24.60
C MET A 1 7.60 -24.32 -23.89
N ALA A 2 6.47 -24.49 -23.22
CA ALA A 2 5.87 -23.41 -22.44
C ALA A 2 6.79 -23.07 -21.25
N ASN A 3 7.21 -21.81 -21.12
CA ASN A 3 7.98 -21.37 -19.97
C ASN A 3 7.06 -21.37 -18.74
N THR A 4 7.33 -22.25 -17.79
CA THR A 4 6.63 -22.26 -16.49
C THR A 4 7.10 -21.08 -15.66
N ILE A 5 6.17 -20.29 -15.14
CA ILE A 5 6.44 -19.18 -14.20
C ILE A 5 6.02 -19.65 -12.82
N ILE A 6 6.92 -19.56 -11.84
CA ILE A 6 6.67 -19.91 -10.44
C ILE A 6 6.35 -18.63 -9.68
N MET A 7 5.16 -18.56 -9.12
CA MET A 7 4.73 -17.45 -8.26
C MET A 7 4.28 -17.98 -6.90
N SER A 8 4.55 -17.21 -5.86
CA SER A 8 4.04 -17.49 -4.51
C SER A 8 2.94 -16.48 -4.18
N LYS A 9 1.87 -16.93 -3.55
CA LYS A 9 0.79 -16.05 -3.10
C LYS A 9 0.81 -15.96 -1.58
N TYR A 10 0.91 -14.74 -1.07
CA TYR A 10 0.93 -14.43 0.36
C TYR A 10 -0.12 -13.39 0.69
N GLN A 11 -0.55 -13.33 1.94
CA GLN A 11 -1.47 -12.31 2.43
C GLN A 11 -1.07 -11.78 3.80
N GLY A 12 -1.42 -10.52 4.08
CA GLY A 12 -1.28 -9.89 5.37
C GLY A 12 -2.49 -9.01 5.63
N LEU A 13 -3.27 -9.31 6.67
CA LEU A 13 -4.48 -8.57 7.05
C LEU A 13 -5.53 -8.47 5.93
N GLY A 14 -5.67 -9.53 5.12
CA GLY A 14 -6.62 -9.59 4.02
C GLY A 14 -6.12 -8.97 2.70
N ASN A 15 -5.02 -8.22 2.71
CA ASN A 15 -4.37 -7.73 1.51
C ASN A 15 -3.43 -8.80 0.94
N ASP A 16 -3.67 -9.25 -0.30
CA ASP A 16 -2.97 -10.38 -0.89
C ASP A 16 -2.09 -9.96 -2.08
N TYR A 17 -0.88 -10.51 -2.11
CA TYR A 17 0.10 -10.24 -3.17
C TYR A 17 0.61 -11.52 -3.81
N LEU A 18 0.84 -11.46 -5.13
CA LEU A 18 1.63 -12.43 -5.85
C LEU A 18 3.11 -12.03 -5.75
N ILE A 19 3.98 -12.94 -5.36
CA ILE A 19 5.42 -12.71 -5.32
C ILE A 19 6.05 -13.37 -6.53
N LEU A 20 6.71 -12.57 -7.36
CA LEU A 20 7.48 -13.02 -8.50
C LEU A 20 8.96 -12.82 -8.20
N ASP A 21 9.63 -13.93 -7.96
CA ASP A 21 11.07 -13.98 -7.66
C ASP A 21 11.88 -14.09 -8.95
N PRO A 22 12.67 -13.06 -9.32
CA PRO A 22 13.50 -13.10 -10.53
C PRO A 22 14.63 -14.15 -10.47
N LYS A 23 15.02 -14.63 -9.29
CA LYS A 23 16.00 -15.71 -9.16
C LYS A 23 15.42 -17.08 -9.53
N LYS A 24 14.09 -17.22 -9.48
CA LYS A 24 13.35 -18.42 -9.84
C LYS A 24 12.73 -18.35 -11.23
N ASN A 25 12.68 -17.14 -11.82
CA ASN A 25 11.98 -16.89 -13.07
C ASN A 25 12.77 -15.98 -14.00
N GLN A 26 12.92 -16.35 -15.26
CA GLN A 26 13.47 -15.48 -16.32
C GLN A 26 12.34 -14.70 -17.00
N VAL A 27 11.70 -13.78 -16.28
CA VAL A 27 10.56 -13.00 -16.81
C VAL A 27 10.72 -11.52 -16.49
N GLN A 28 10.57 -10.68 -17.49
CA GLN A 28 10.41 -9.25 -17.29
C GLN A 28 8.93 -8.92 -17.06
N LEU A 29 8.64 -8.24 -15.96
CA LEU A 29 7.31 -7.72 -15.68
C LEU A 29 7.01 -6.49 -16.54
N GLN A 30 5.79 -6.44 -17.07
CA GLN A 30 5.21 -5.30 -17.75
C GLN A 30 3.86 -5.00 -17.10
N GLY A 31 3.49 -3.73 -16.92
CA GLY A 31 2.27 -3.33 -16.21
C GLY A 31 0.99 -4.03 -16.71
N LYS A 32 0.83 -4.17 -18.06
CA LYS A 32 -0.32 -4.89 -18.64
C LYS A 32 -0.39 -6.37 -18.22
N LYS A 33 0.75 -7.04 -18.06
CA LYS A 33 0.81 -8.44 -17.60
C LYS A 33 0.50 -8.53 -16.11
N ILE A 34 0.94 -7.57 -15.32
CA ILE A 34 0.61 -7.47 -13.89
C ILE A 34 -0.90 -7.33 -13.72
N ALA A 35 -1.53 -6.39 -14.43
CA ALA A 35 -2.97 -6.19 -14.36
C ALA A 35 -3.75 -7.46 -14.71
N LEU A 36 -3.32 -8.21 -15.73
CA LEU A 36 -3.95 -9.49 -16.08
C LEU A 36 -3.77 -10.54 -14.97
N LEU A 37 -2.57 -10.66 -14.39
CA LEU A 37 -2.29 -11.61 -13.30
C LEU A 37 -3.13 -11.31 -12.06
N CYS A 38 -3.36 -10.03 -11.75
CA CYS A 38 -4.12 -9.60 -10.59
C CYS A 38 -5.64 -9.75 -10.74
N GLN A 39 -6.16 -9.93 -11.97
CA GLN A 39 -7.60 -10.13 -12.16
C GLN A 39 -8.09 -11.39 -11.47
N ARG A 40 -9.08 -11.24 -10.55
CA ARG A 40 -9.60 -12.35 -9.74
C ARG A 40 -10.44 -13.36 -10.53
N GLY A 41 -10.92 -13.03 -11.73
CA GLY A 41 -11.74 -13.92 -12.56
C GLY A 41 -10.95 -14.59 -13.68
N PHE A 42 -9.93 -13.93 -14.21
CA PHE A 42 -9.20 -14.38 -15.40
C PHE A 42 -7.71 -14.60 -15.15
N GLY A 43 -7.16 -14.05 -14.08
CA GLY A 43 -5.78 -14.23 -13.66
C GLY A 43 -5.68 -15.09 -12.41
N LEU A 44 -4.56 -14.95 -11.68
CA LEU A 44 -4.36 -15.60 -10.38
C LEU A 44 -5.11 -14.87 -9.25
N GLY A 45 -5.48 -13.62 -9.48
CA GLY A 45 -6.19 -12.77 -8.55
C GLY A 45 -5.35 -12.33 -7.36
N ALA A 46 -5.09 -11.02 -7.24
CA ALA A 46 -4.39 -10.42 -6.10
C ALA A 46 -4.59 -8.91 -6.09
N ASP A 47 -4.25 -8.26 -4.97
CA ASP A 47 -4.25 -6.81 -4.83
C ASP A 47 -2.98 -6.18 -5.43
N GLY A 48 -1.99 -7.00 -5.79
CA GLY A 48 -0.77 -6.53 -6.44
C GLY A 48 0.28 -7.62 -6.63
N VAL A 49 1.46 -7.18 -7.10
CA VAL A 49 2.62 -8.04 -7.31
C VAL A 49 3.84 -7.46 -6.58
N LEU A 50 4.55 -8.31 -5.84
CA LEU A 50 5.86 -8.02 -5.28
C LEU A 50 6.92 -8.68 -6.15
N TYR A 51 7.74 -7.87 -6.81
CA TYR A 51 8.84 -8.34 -7.65
C TYR A 51 10.15 -8.27 -6.87
N GLY A 52 10.68 -9.43 -6.51
CA GLY A 52 11.90 -9.51 -5.70
C GLY A 52 12.18 -10.92 -5.17
N PRO A 53 13.35 -11.13 -4.55
CA PRO A 53 14.35 -10.11 -4.21
C PRO A 53 15.11 -9.56 -5.42
N VAL A 54 15.22 -8.25 -5.48
CA VAL A 54 16.05 -7.52 -6.44
C VAL A 54 17.15 -6.75 -5.71
N GLU A 55 18.16 -6.34 -6.45
CA GLU A 55 19.18 -5.42 -5.93
C GLU A 55 18.77 -3.98 -6.31
N ILE A 56 18.68 -3.10 -5.32
CA ILE A 56 18.45 -1.67 -5.46
C ILE A 56 19.59 -0.98 -4.70
N ASP A 57 20.40 -0.20 -5.40
CA ASP A 57 21.57 0.50 -4.83
C ASP A 57 22.51 -0.40 -3.99
N GLY A 58 22.74 -1.64 -4.48
CA GLY A 58 23.58 -2.62 -3.80
C GLY A 58 22.96 -3.30 -2.59
N LYS A 59 21.68 -3.07 -2.32
CA LYS A 59 20.92 -3.63 -1.19
C LYS A 59 19.78 -4.52 -1.65
N LEU A 60 19.34 -5.41 -0.74
CA LEU A 60 18.19 -6.28 -0.98
C LEU A 60 16.92 -5.44 -1.01
N GLY A 61 16.18 -5.53 -2.12
CA GLY A 61 15.00 -4.71 -2.34
C GLY A 61 13.82 -5.46 -2.96
N VAL A 62 12.72 -4.73 -3.06
CA VAL A 62 11.47 -5.16 -3.70
C VAL A 62 10.85 -4.03 -4.50
N ARG A 63 10.34 -4.36 -5.67
CA ARG A 63 9.46 -3.49 -6.46
C ARG A 63 8.00 -3.90 -6.21
N ILE A 64 7.16 -2.92 -5.93
CA ILE A 64 5.77 -3.13 -5.53
C ILE A 64 4.86 -2.62 -6.65
N PHE A 65 3.96 -3.46 -7.13
CA PHE A 65 3.02 -3.11 -8.19
C PHE A 65 1.59 -3.27 -7.70
N ASN A 66 0.75 -2.30 -8.00
CA ASN A 66 -0.69 -2.34 -7.77
C ASN A 66 -1.38 -3.29 -8.75
N ALA A 67 -2.64 -3.64 -8.49
CA ALA A 67 -3.42 -4.52 -9.34
C ALA A 67 -3.66 -3.97 -10.76
N ASP A 68 -3.61 -2.65 -10.96
CA ASP A 68 -3.70 -2.00 -12.27
C ASP A 68 -2.39 -2.01 -13.07
N GLY A 69 -1.31 -2.52 -12.47
CA GLY A 69 0.03 -2.59 -13.05
C GLY A 69 0.88 -1.33 -12.86
N SER A 70 0.39 -0.32 -12.16
CA SER A 70 1.18 0.83 -11.73
C SER A 70 2.16 0.43 -10.63
N GLU A 71 3.32 1.10 -10.57
CA GLU A 71 4.31 0.85 -9.52
C GLU A 71 4.04 1.76 -8.32
N SER A 72 4.06 1.18 -7.12
CA SER A 72 3.87 1.88 -5.85
C SER A 72 5.21 2.11 -5.16
N ALA A 73 5.42 3.29 -4.61
CA ALA A 73 6.65 3.62 -3.89
C ALA A 73 6.80 2.80 -2.59
N ILE A 74 5.68 2.52 -1.91
CA ILE A 74 5.64 1.75 -0.66
C ILE A 74 4.28 1.08 -0.47
N SER A 75 4.28 -0.07 0.22
CA SER A 75 3.11 -0.70 0.81
C SER A 75 3.51 -1.32 2.15
N GLY A 76 2.95 -0.83 3.24
CA GLY A 76 3.24 -1.37 4.58
C GLY A 76 2.89 -2.85 4.71
N ASN A 77 1.76 -3.29 4.10
CA ASN A 77 1.39 -4.71 4.02
C ASN A 77 2.36 -5.48 3.11
N GLY A 78 2.65 -4.93 1.91
CA GLY A 78 3.56 -5.53 0.94
C GLY A 78 4.95 -5.79 1.52
N VAL A 79 5.52 -4.83 2.26
CA VAL A 79 6.83 -5.01 2.92
C VAL A 79 6.80 -6.13 3.95
N ARG A 80 5.75 -6.23 4.80
CA ARG A 80 5.64 -7.33 5.78
C ARG A 80 5.43 -8.68 5.11
N ILE A 81 4.63 -8.74 4.06
CA ILE A 81 4.42 -9.93 3.24
C ILE A 81 5.74 -10.36 2.60
N PHE A 82 6.50 -9.42 2.04
CA PHE A 82 7.78 -9.71 1.42
C PHE A 82 8.83 -10.17 2.44
N ALA A 83 8.85 -9.55 3.63
CA ALA A 83 9.70 -9.99 4.74
C ALA A 83 9.43 -11.46 5.12
N LYS A 84 8.16 -11.85 5.20
CA LYS A 84 7.77 -13.25 5.40
C LYS A 84 8.31 -14.15 4.29
N TYR A 85 8.13 -13.75 3.03
CA TYR A 85 8.64 -14.50 1.88
C TYR A 85 10.16 -14.71 1.94
N LEU A 86 10.91 -13.65 2.27
CA LEU A 86 12.38 -13.72 2.38
C LEU A 86 12.82 -14.73 3.43
N MET A 87 12.18 -14.72 4.60
CA MET A 87 12.49 -15.66 5.68
C MET A 87 12.10 -17.10 5.33
N ASP A 88 10.90 -17.32 4.76
CA ASP A 88 10.43 -18.66 4.38
C ASP A 88 11.28 -19.30 3.28
N ASN A 89 11.91 -18.49 2.44
CA ASN A 89 12.78 -18.98 1.35
C ASN A 89 14.28 -18.90 1.68
N GLY A 90 14.65 -18.59 2.92
CA GLY A 90 16.04 -18.60 3.39
C GLY A 90 16.90 -17.47 2.82
N TYR A 91 16.30 -16.40 2.30
CA TYR A 91 17.06 -15.23 1.87
C TYR A 91 17.59 -14.42 3.06
N ILE A 92 16.85 -14.43 4.17
CA ILE A 92 17.16 -13.75 5.42
C ILE A 92 16.94 -14.73 6.58
N THR A 93 17.87 -14.75 7.53
CA THR A 93 17.79 -15.50 8.79
C THR A 93 17.78 -14.60 10.02
N GLU A 94 18.24 -13.38 9.86
CA GLU A 94 18.31 -12.36 10.90
C GLU A 94 16.92 -11.86 11.26
N LYS A 95 16.71 -11.54 12.55
CA LYS A 95 15.45 -10.95 13.03
C LYS A 95 15.29 -9.49 12.62
N LYS A 96 16.40 -8.76 12.41
CA LYS A 96 16.40 -7.35 12.00
C LYS A 96 17.15 -7.23 10.70
N PHE A 97 16.53 -6.64 9.71
CA PHE A 97 17.09 -6.46 8.37
C PHE A 97 16.41 -5.30 7.64
N ASP A 98 17.01 -4.92 6.55
CA ASP A 98 16.53 -3.82 5.73
C ASP A 98 16.00 -4.35 4.39
N ILE A 99 14.93 -3.70 3.90
CA ILE A 99 14.38 -3.90 2.56
C ILE A 99 14.38 -2.56 1.86
N GLU A 100 15.00 -2.50 0.68
CA GLU A 100 15.00 -1.31 -0.15
C GLU A 100 13.73 -1.26 -1.01
N THR A 101 13.12 -0.06 -1.07
CA THR A 101 11.92 0.23 -1.86
C THR A 101 12.13 1.53 -2.64
N MET A 102 11.20 1.92 -3.52
CA MET A 102 11.25 3.24 -4.17
C MET A 102 11.18 4.41 -3.16
N SER A 103 10.61 4.19 -1.98
CA SER A 103 10.58 5.19 -0.89
C SER A 103 11.84 5.18 -0.03
N GLY A 104 12.84 4.36 -0.36
CA GLY A 104 14.07 4.20 0.39
C GLY A 104 14.07 2.95 1.28
N THR A 105 15.00 2.93 2.22
CA THR A 105 15.26 1.80 3.12
C THR A 105 14.19 1.66 4.18
N ILE A 106 13.56 0.50 4.26
CA ILE A 106 12.58 0.13 5.28
C ILE A 106 13.23 -0.83 6.27
N HIS A 107 13.31 -0.43 7.54
CA HIS A 107 13.81 -1.28 8.63
C HIS A 107 12.72 -2.22 9.09
N VAL A 108 13.02 -3.51 9.07
CA VAL A 108 12.10 -4.61 9.42
C VAL A 108 12.62 -5.36 10.63
N GLU A 109 11.72 -5.67 11.57
CA GLU A 109 11.99 -6.53 12.70
C GLU A 109 10.94 -7.67 12.77
N CYS A 110 11.41 -8.92 12.71
CA CYS A 110 10.57 -10.10 12.92
C CYS A 110 10.35 -10.30 14.41
N LEU A 111 9.09 -10.27 14.85
CA LEU A 111 8.72 -10.27 16.28
C LEU A 111 8.54 -11.67 16.86
N ASN A 112 8.33 -12.71 16.04
CA ASN A 112 8.14 -14.07 16.52
C ASN A 112 8.93 -15.12 15.70
N SER A 113 9.10 -16.31 16.27
CA SER A 113 9.88 -17.41 15.65
C SER A 113 9.23 -18.02 14.41
N ARG A 114 7.92 -17.82 14.20
CA ARG A 114 7.19 -18.32 13.03
C ARG A 114 7.18 -17.34 11.87
N ALA A 115 7.83 -16.17 12.03
CA ALA A 115 7.84 -15.09 11.05
C ALA A 115 6.42 -14.72 10.57
N THR A 116 5.48 -14.57 11.50
CA THR A 116 4.09 -14.17 11.21
C THR A 116 3.76 -12.75 11.69
N GLU A 117 4.68 -12.14 12.45
CA GLU A 117 4.52 -10.78 12.98
C GLU A 117 5.77 -9.97 12.70
N PHE A 118 5.59 -8.81 12.07
CA PHE A 118 6.67 -7.91 11.70
C PHE A 118 6.37 -6.49 12.12
N LYS A 119 7.38 -5.83 12.66
CA LYS A 119 7.41 -4.39 12.86
C LYS A 119 8.19 -3.75 11.72
N VAL A 120 7.60 -2.75 11.08
CA VAL A 120 8.23 -1.99 10.00
C VAL A 120 8.28 -0.51 10.36
N ASN A 121 9.41 0.13 10.08
CA ASN A 121 9.55 1.58 10.23
C ASN A 121 9.31 2.22 8.86
N ILE A 122 8.14 2.79 8.66
CA ILE A 122 7.73 3.45 7.41
C ILE A 122 8.07 4.95 7.38
N GLY A 123 8.90 5.43 8.31
CA GLY A 123 9.32 6.84 8.40
C GLY A 123 8.40 7.69 9.25
N LYS A 124 8.46 9.00 9.04
CA LYS A 124 7.65 10.01 9.74
C LYS A 124 6.55 10.53 8.82
N PRO A 125 5.34 10.77 9.32
CA PRO A 125 4.31 11.42 8.51
C PRO A 125 4.69 12.87 8.22
N SER A 126 4.37 13.34 7.01
CA SER A 126 4.33 14.76 6.67
C SER A 126 2.88 15.19 6.45
N PHE A 127 2.54 16.37 6.96
CA PHE A 127 1.23 17.01 6.77
C PHE A 127 1.30 18.17 5.79
N ILE A 128 2.46 18.41 5.18
CA ILE A 128 2.70 19.52 4.25
C ILE A 128 2.09 19.19 2.88
N SER A 129 1.28 20.09 2.34
CA SER A 129 0.53 19.90 1.10
C SER A 129 1.40 19.55 -0.10
N SER A 130 2.62 20.10 -0.22
CA SER A 130 3.57 19.78 -1.29
C SER A 130 4.12 18.34 -1.20
N ASP A 131 4.24 17.78 0.01
CA ASP A 131 4.74 16.42 0.21
C ASP A 131 3.64 15.37 -0.04
N ILE A 132 2.36 15.77 0.19
CA ILE A 132 1.17 14.90 0.07
C ILE A 132 0.64 14.84 -1.37
N PRO A 133 1.02 15.60 -2.27
CA PRO A 133 0.50 16.39 -3.40
C PRO A 133 -0.98 16.80 -3.24
N VAL A 134 -1.18 17.87 -2.43
CA VAL A 134 -2.47 18.58 -2.33
C VAL A 134 -2.33 19.94 -3.00
N SER A 135 -3.21 20.24 -3.95
CA SER A 135 -3.21 21.47 -4.74
C SER A 135 -3.31 22.75 -3.89
N GLY A 136 -2.83 23.87 -4.44
CA GLY A 136 -2.85 25.19 -3.82
C GLY A 136 -1.53 25.57 -3.15
N GLU A 137 -1.55 26.58 -2.29
CA GLU A 137 -0.36 27.06 -1.58
C GLU A 137 0.19 26.02 -0.60
N VAL A 138 1.50 26.07 -0.35
CA VAL A 138 2.16 25.18 0.61
C VAL A 138 1.69 25.48 2.02
N ARG A 139 1.11 24.48 2.68
CA ARG A 139 0.52 24.58 4.02
C ARG A 139 0.44 23.22 4.71
N GLU A 140 0.18 23.20 6.00
CA GLU A 140 -0.24 22.00 6.72
C GLU A 140 -1.72 21.73 6.45
N VAL A 141 -2.04 20.50 6.03
CA VAL A 141 -3.41 20.08 5.71
C VAL A 141 -4.01 19.33 6.90
N ILE A 142 -4.30 20.06 7.98
CA ILE A 142 -4.83 19.51 9.23
C ILE A 142 -6.23 20.07 9.49
N LYS A 143 -7.24 19.20 9.49
CA LYS A 143 -8.67 19.56 9.73
C LYS A 143 -9.14 20.67 8.78
N GLU A 144 -8.73 20.61 7.52
CA GLU A 144 -9.13 21.54 6.46
C GLU A 144 -10.46 21.11 5.86
N ASN A 145 -11.25 22.08 5.38
CA ASN A 145 -12.51 21.82 4.73
C ASN A 145 -12.31 21.52 3.26
N PHE A 146 -12.87 20.41 2.81
CA PHE A 146 -12.92 19.97 1.41
C PHE A 146 -14.36 19.73 0.99
N VAL A 147 -14.66 19.88 -0.29
CA VAL A 147 -15.99 19.60 -0.86
C VAL A 147 -15.90 18.39 -1.76
N PHE A 148 -16.41 17.25 -1.32
CA PHE A 148 -16.47 16.04 -2.14
C PHE A 148 -17.93 15.73 -2.48
N HIS A 149 -18.23 15.57 -3.76
CA HIS A 149 -19.58 15.29 -4.26
C HIS A 149 -20.64 16.26 -3.71
N GLY A 150 -20.31 17.56 -3.67
CA GLY A 150 -21.23 18.62 -3.22
C GLY A 150 -21.47 18.69 -1.72
N LYS A 151 -20.74 17.90 -0.91
CA LYS A 151 -20.83 17.91 0.56
C LYS A 151 -19.50 18.31 1.17
N GLU A 152 -19.54 19.17 2.18
CA GLU A 152 -18.36 19.60 2.93
C GLU A 152 -17.91 18.53 3.94
N TYR A 153 -16.58 18.30 3.99
CA TYR A 153 -15.93 17.40 4.92
C TYR A 153 -14.71 18.09 5.54
N LYS A 154 -14.52 17.87 6.82
CA LYS A 154 -13.29 18.26 7.51
C LYS A 154 -12.29 17.09 7.47
N ALA A 155 -11.18 17.27 6.75
CA ALA A 155 -10.21 16.22 6.55
C ALA A 155 -8.81 16.64 7.00
N THR A 156 -8.00 15.66 7.36
CA THR A 156 -6.55 15.81 7.56
C THR A 156 -5.86 14.96 6.51
N CYS A 157 -4.99 15.57 5.71
CA CYS A 157 -4.18 14.86 4.75
C CYS A 157 -2.75 14.67 5.28
N LEU A 158 -2.16 13.53 4.97
CA LEU A 158 -0.78 13.22 5.32
C LEU A 158 -0.15 12.25 4.31
N THR A 159 1.17 12.18 4.34
CA THR A 159 1.91 11.13 3.63
C THR A 159 2.87 10.42 4.57
N VAL A 160 3.05 9.11 4.33
CA VAL A 160 4.11 8.26 4.86
C VAL A 160 4.83 7.54 3.70
N GLY A 161 4.92 8.23 2.54
CA GLY A 161 5.41 7.71 1.27
C GLY A 161 4.30 7.43 0.24
N ASN A 162 3.05 7.42 0.68
CA ASN A 162 1.84 7.46 -0.16
C ASN A 162 0.82 8.42 0.48
N PRO A 163 -0.03 9.10 -0.31
CA PRO A 163 -0.94 10.13 0.20
C PRO A 163 -2.20 9.53 0.83
N HIS A 164 -2.63 10.13 1.94
CA HIS A 164 -3.81 9.74 2.70
C HIS A 164 -4.67 10.94 3.07
N CYS A 165 -5.99 10.81 2.93
CA CYS A 165 -7.01 11.73 3.40
C CYS A 165 -7.82 11.05 4.52
N ILE A 166 -7.78 11.60 5.73
CA ILE A 166 -8.43 11.07 6.91
C ILE A 166 -9.65 11.92 7.25
N ILE A 167 -10.83 11.32 7.27
CA ILE A 167 -12.08 11.97 7.65
C ILE A 167 -12.66 11.30 8.90
N PHE A 168 -12.80 12.07 9.98
CA PHE A 168 -13.50 11.61 11.17
C PHE A 168 -15.01 11.77 10.98
N THR A 169 -15.77 10.70 11.19
CA THR A 169 -17.22 10.65 11.01
C THR A 169 -17.86 9.62 11.94
N ASP A 170 -19.13 9.82 12.31
CA ASP A 170 -19.88 8.83 13.08
C ASP A 170 -20.34 7.63 12.23
N ASN A 171 -20.47 7.82 10.91
CA ASN A 171 -20.82 6.75 9.97
C ASN A 171 -19.59 6.12 9.37
N VAL A 172 -19.02 5.12 10.06
CA VAL A 172 -17.93 4.30 9.57
C VAL A 172 -18.50 2.96 9.08
N SER A 173 -18.64 2.85 7.77
CA SER A 173 -19.16 1.63 7.14
C SER A 173 -18.57 1.41 5.74
N ALA A 174 -18.55 0.14 5.31
CA ALA A 174 -18.11 -0.22 3.96
C ALA A 174 -18.93 0.50 2.88
N GLU A 175 -20.22 0.74 3.12
CA GLU A 175 -21.08 1.49 2.21
C GLU A 175 -20.65 2.95 2.12
N ALA A 176 -20.43 3.60 3.27
CA ALA A 176 -20.02 5.01 3.34
C ALA A 176 -18.69 5.24 2.60
N VAL A 177 -17.67 4.39 2.84
CA VAL A 177 -16.38 4.56 2.18
C VAL A 177 -16.45 4.24 0.69
N LYS A 178 -17.25 3.26 0.26
CA LYS A 178 -17.46 2.96 -1.17
C LYS A 178 -18.18 4.09 -1.91
N ASN A 179 -19.10 4.77 -1.24
CA ASN A 179 -19.82 5.90 -1.82
C ASN A 179 -18.95 7.17 -1.91
N LEU A 180 -18.05 7.39 -0.94
CA LEU A 180 -17.20 8.57 -0.89
C LEU A 180 -15.86 8.40 -1.58
N GLY A 181 -15.28 7.20 -1.50
CA GLY A 181 -13.92 6.90 -1.96
C GLY A 181 -13.59 7.32 -3.38
N PRO A 182 -14.42 6.99 -4.40
CA PRO A 182 -14.16 7.40 -5.79
C PRO A 182 -14.08 8.92 -5.97
N TYR A 183 -14.84 9.68 -5.22
CA TYR A 183 -14.83 11.16 -5.31
C TYR A 183 -13.62 11.76 -4.62
N VAL A 184 -13.16 11.20 -3.49
CA VAL A 184 -11.93 11.64 -2.83
C VAL A 184 -10.71 11.22 -3.63
N GLU A 185 -10.67 9.97 -4.09
CA GLU A 185 -9.55 9.47 -4.89
C GLU A 185 -9.24 10.36 -6.09
N ASN A 186 -10.29 10.84 -6.78
CA ASN A 186 -10.18 11.58 -8.05
C ASN A 186 -10.54 13.06 -7.93
N ALA A 187 -10.48 13.63 -6.71
CA ALA A 187 -10.76 15.05 -6.51
C ALA A 187 -9.69 15.93 -7.15
N ASP A 188 -10.07 17.07 -7.69
CA ASP A 188 -9.17 18.03 -8.36
C ASP A 188 -8.10 18.58 -7.39
N GLU A 189 -8.38 18.56 -6.09
CA GLU A 189 -7.44 18.93 -5.04
C GLU A 189 -6.29 17.92 -4.88
N PHE A 190 -6.44 16.70 -5.43
CA PHE A 190 -5.49 15.59 -5.30
C PHE A 190 -4.98 15.11 -6.66
N PRO A 191 -4.07 15.85 -7.32
CA PRO A 191 -3.64 15.58 -8.70
C PRO A 191 -2.96 14.21 -8.90
N GLU A 192 -2.42 13.61 -7.84
CA GLU A 192 -1.83 12.26 -7.87
C GLU A 192 -2.78 11.20 -7.30
N ARG A 193 -4.06 11.54 -7.14
CA ARG A 193 -5.09 10.72 -6.48
C ARG A 193 -4.76 10.47 -4.99
N MET A 194 -5.74 9.98 -4.24
CA MET A 194 -5.68 9.93 -2.79
C MET A 194 -6.24 8.61 -2.23
N ASN A 195 -5.63 8.08 -1.17
CA ASN A 195 -6.24 7.06 -0.34
C ASN A 195 -7.17 7.74 0.67
N LEU A 196 -8.37 7.21 0.86
CA LEU A 196 -9.32 7.68 1.87
C LEU A 196 -9.40 6.72 3.04
N GLN A 197 -9.34 7.26 4.26
CA GLN A 197 -9.76 6.58 5.47
C GLN A 197 -10.89 7.38 6.13
N ILE A 198 -12.06 6.75 6.30
CA ILE A 198 -13.07 7.26 7.22
C ILE A 198 -12.91 6.55 8.56
N CYS A 199 -12.94 7.31 9.64
CA CYS A 199 -12.64 6.76 10.95
C CYS A 199 -13.50 7.38 12.06
N ARG A 200 -13.64 6.60 13.14
CA ARG A 200 -14.28 7.01 14.39
C ARG A 200 -13.43 6.57 15.57
N GLN A 201 -13.27 7.45 16.54
CA GLN A 201 -12.66 7.08 17.80
C GLN A 201 -13.70 6.32 18.64
N VAL A 202 -13.43 5.05 18.92
CA VAL A 202 -14.28 4.21 19.78
C VAL A 202 -13.97 4.51 21.25
N ASP A 203 -12.70 4.57 21.59
CA ASP A 203 -12.20 4.95 22.91
C ASP A 203 -10.76 5.50 22.82
N LYS A 204 -10.09 5.74 23.95
CA LYS A 204 -8.75 6.33 24.01
C LYS A 204 -7.68 5.50 23.27
N GLY A 205 -7.86 4.19 23.12
CA GLY A 205 -6.89 3.26 22.52
C GLY A 205 -7.36 2.64 21.21
N ASN A 206 -8.61 2.88 20.78
CA ASN A 206 -9.21 2.19 19.66
C ASN A 206 -9.85 3.15 18.66
N LEU A 207 -9.55 2.89 17.37
CA LEU A 207 -10.20 3.52 16.22
C LEU A 207 -10.93 2.45 15.40
N GLU A 208 -12.11 2.78 14.92
CA GLU A 208 -12.79 2.06 13.87
C GLU A 208 -12.51 2.77 12.55
N ILE A 209 -12.12 2.03 11.51
CA ILE A 209 -11.74 2.60 10.22
C ILE A 209 -12.30 1.76 9.08
N GLU A 210 -12.60 2.43 7.97
CA GLU A 210 -12.88 1.82 6.67
C GLU A 210 -12.02 2.52 5.62
N ILE A 211 -11.53 1.76 4.63
CA ILE A 211 -10.45 2.20 3.75
C ILE A 211 -10.86 2.09 2.28
N TRP A 212 -10.55 3.14 1.52
CA TRP A 212 -10.53 3.14 0.07
C TRP A 212 -9.12 3.43 -0.41
N GLU A 213 -8.50 2.49 -1.08
CA GLU A 213 -7.13 2.63 -1.58
C GLU A 213 -7.11 3.12 -3.04
N ARG A 214 -6.23 4.06 -3.31
CA ARG A 214 -5.92 4.58 -4.64
C ARG A 214 -5.55 3.45 -5.60
N GLY A 215 -6.31 3.31 -6.70
CA GLY A 215 -6.10 2.29 -7.72
C GLY A 215 -6.58 0.88 -7.38
N SER A 216 -6.96 0.62 -6.11
CA SER A 216 -7.43 -0.70 -5.65
C SER A 216 -8.89 -0.70 -5.20
N GLY A 217 -9.40 0.46 -4.80
CA GLY A 217 -10.76 0.61 -4.31
C GLY A 217 -10.91 0.22 -2.83
N TYR A 218 -12.06 -0.32 -2.46
CA TYR A 218 -12.35 -0.74 -1.09
C TYR A 218 -11.46 -1.90 -0.64
N THR A 219 -10.73 -1.72 0.44
CA THR A 219 -9.90 -2.73 1.11
C THR A 219 -10.32 -2.89 2.57
N LYS A 220 -10.00 -4.05 3.18
CA LYS A 220 -10.33 -4.34 4.58
C LYS A 220 -9.10 -4.23 5.46
#